data_cc259a1892b7fa5527570bceea0db1b0
#
_entry.id   cc259a1892b7fa5527570bceea0db1b0
#
_cell.length_a   1.000
_cell.length_b   1.000
_cell.length_c   1.000
_cell.angle_alpha   90.00
_cell.angle_beta   90.00
_cell.angle_gamma   90.00
#
_symmetry.space_group_name_H-M   'P 1'
#
loop_
_entity.id
_entity.type
_entity.pdbx_description
1 polymer ?
#
loop_
_entity_poly.entity_id
_entity_poly.type
_entity_poly.pdbx_seq_one_letter_code
_entity_poly.pdbx_strand_id
1 'polypeptide(L)' 'MNKETPITQEDARQYAIEWQQWASEQNLSLGELIEWQGVFSTIAQKFDLQEEFIENGII' A
#
# COMPACT_ATOMS: atom_id res chain seq x y z
N MET A 1 -8.35 -5.32 -8.23
CA MET A 1 -7.95 -4.10 -7.54
C MET A 1 -7.77 -2.97 -8.54
N ASN A 2 -8.25 -1.78 -8.21
CA ASN A 2 -8.10 -0.62 -9.08
C ASN A 2 -6.64 -0.14 -9.06
N LYS A 3 -6.10 0.19 -10.23
CA LYS A 3 -4.69 0.59 -10.36
C LYS A 3 -4.49 2.09 -10.48
N GLU A 4 -5.47 2.87 -10.07
CA GLU A 4 -5.34 4.32 -10.09
C GLU A 4 -4.27 4.78 -9.10
N THR A 5 -3.43 5.71 -9.55
CA THR A 5 -2.41 6.29 -8.68
C THR A 5 -3.05 7.25 -7.70
N PRO A 6 -2.74 7.16 -6.40
CA PRO A 6 -3.26 8.13 -5.43
C PRO A 6 -2.82 9.54 -5.77
N ILE A 7 -3.73 10.51 -5.60
CA ILE A 7 -3.48 11.91 -5.88
C ILE A 7 -3.28 12.71 -4.60
N THR A 8 -3.97 12.31 -3.52
CA THR A 8 -3.91 12.98 -2.23
C THR A 8 -3.49 11.99 -1.15
N GLN A 9 -3.17 12.51 0.04
CA GLN A 9 -2.84 11.71 1.21
C GLN A 9 -4.01 10.79 1.59
N GLU A 10 -5.22 11.30 1.52
CA GLU A 10 -6.44 10.52 1.80
C GLU A 10 -6.62 9.40 0.78
N ASP A 11 -6.40 9.69 -0.49
CA ASP A 11 -6.45 8.67 -1.53
C ASP A 11 -5.41 7.57 -1.29
N ALA A 12 -4.22 7.94 -0.84
CA ALA A 12 -3.16 6.98 -0.55
C ALA A 12 -3.56 6.07 0.61
N ARG A 13 -4.18 6.60 1.65
CA ARG A 13 -4.69 5.82 2.78
C ARG A 13 -5.76 4.84 2.33
N GLN A 14 -6.71 5.33 1.55
CA GLN A 14 -7.80 4.50 1.04
C GLN A 14 -7.27 3.39 0.15
N TYR A 15 -6.32 3.71 -0.70
CA TYR A 15 -5.67 2.73 -1.57
C TYR A 15 -5.03 1.62 -0.73
N ALA A 16 -4.33 1.98 0.34
CA ALA A 16 -3.68 1.02 1.22
C ALA A 16 -4.69 0.11 1.93
N ILE A 17 -5.80 0.69 2.40
CA ILE A 17 -6.86 -0.08 3.06
C ILE A 17 -7.48 -1.08 2.09
N GLU A 18 -7.82 -0.64 0.90
CA GLU A 18 -8.38 -1.50 -0.14
C GLU A 18 -7.40 -2.61 -0.53
N TRP A 19 -6.12 -2.27 -0.63
CA TRP A 19 -5.09 -3.26 -0.92
C TRP A 19 -4.99 -4.31 0.18
N GLN A 20 -5.06 -3.92 1.44
CA GLN A 20 -5.01 -4.87 2.55
C GLN A 20 -6.16 -5.87 2.50
N GLN A 21 -7.36 -5.40 2.19
CA GLN A 21 -8.52 -6.27 2.03
C GLN A 21 -8.34 -7.22 0.86
N TRP A 22 -7.91 -6.69 -0.27
CA TRP A 22 -7.67 -7.50 -1.46
C TRP A 22 -6.57 -8.53 -1.19
N ALA A 23 -5.46 -8.12 -0.60
CA ALA A 23 -4.32 -8.99 -0.34
C ALA A 23 -4.66 -10.13 0.62
N SER A 24 -5.55 -9.87 1.58
CA SER A 24 -5.98 -10.91 2.54
C SER A 24 -6.74 -12.04 1.87
N GLU A 25 -7.34 -11.76 0.70
CA GLU A 25 -8.07 -12.75 -0.09
C GLU A 25 -7.19 -13.45 -1.12
N GLN A 26 -5.96 -12.95 -1.31
CA GLN A 26 -5.02 -13.49 -2.28
C GLN A 26 -3.96 -14.35 -1.60
N ASN A 27 -3.44 -15.31 -2.33
CA ASN A 27 -2.34 -16.13 -1.86
C ASN A 27 -1.04 -15.60 -2.48
N LEU A 28 -0.62 -14.42 -2.04
CA LEU A 28 0.54 -13.74 -2.60
C LEU A 28 1.84 -14.43 -2.22
N SER A 29 2.75 -14.56 -3.18
CA SER A 29 4.10 -15.05 -2.93
C SER A 29 4.93 -13.99 -2.24
N LEU A 30 6.05 -14.40 -1.65
CA LEU A 30 6.98 -13.47 -1.01
C LEU A 30 7.49 -12.42 -2.00
N GLY A 31 7.78 -12.82 -3.24
CA GLY A 31 8.22 -11.89 -4.28
C GLY A 31 7.17 -10.84 -4.60
N GLU A 32 5.91 -11.24 -4.67
CA GLU A 32 4.81 -10.30 -4.90
C GLU A 32 4.64 -9.32 -3.74
N LEU A 33 4.78 -9.80 -2.50
CA LEU A 33 4.71 -8.92 -1.32
C LEU A 33 5.84 -7.90 -1.33
N ILE A 34 7.05 -8.30 -1.72
CA ILE A 34 8.19 -7.39 -1.81
C ILE A 34 7.94 -6.31 -2.86
N GLU A 35 7.37 -6.68 -4.01
CA GLU A 35 7.01 -5.71 -5.04
C GLU A 35 5.99 -4.69 -4.53
N TRP A 36 4.97 -5.15 -3.82
CA TRP A 36 3.96 -4.27 -3.24
C TRP A 36 4.54 -3.35 -2.16
N GLN A 37 5.47 -3.86 -1.35
CA GLN A 37 6.16 -3.03 -0.37
C GLN A 37 6.90 -1.88 -1.05
N GLY A 38 7.54 -2.13 -2.18
CA GLY A 38 8.19 -1.08 -2.98
C GLY A 38 7.20 -0.03 -3.45
N VAL A 39 6.04 -0.45 -3.93
CA VAL A 39 4.98 0.47 -4.37
C VAL A 39 4.52 1.35 -3.21
N PHE A 40 4.22 0.76 -2.07
CA PHE A 40 3.72 1.52 -0.92
C PHE A 40 4.80 2.37 -0.26
N SER A 41 6.06 1.94 -0.28
CA SER A 41 7.18 2.77 0.16
C SER A 41 7.26 4.06 -0.66
N THR A 42 7.12 3.96 -1.97
CA THR A 42 7.13 5.12 -2.87
C THR A 42 5.95 6.04 -2.58
N ILE A 43 4.76 5.48 -2.40
CA ILE A 43 3.56 6.23 -2.06
C ILE A 43 3.74 6.92 -0.71
N ALA A 44 4.27 6.21 0.28
CA ALA A 44 4.49 6.76 1.62
C ALA A 44 5.46 7.94 1.59
N GLN A 45 6.53 7.83 0.81
CA GLN A 45 7.49 8.94 0.67
C GLN A 45 6.84 10.16 0.01
N LYS A 46 6.03 9.91 -1.01
CA LYS A 46 5.37 10.99 -1.75
C LYS A 46 4.38 11.76 -0.89
N PHE A 47 3.66 11.07 -0.01
CA PHE A 47 2.58 11.65 0.79
C PHE A 47 2.91 11.76 2.28
N ASP A 48 4.16 11.47 2.66
CA ASP A 48 4.61 11.52 4.05
C ASP A 48 3.80 10.61 4.97
N LEU A 49 3.61 9.37 4.54
CA LEU A 49 2.82 8.37 5.25
C LEU A 49 3.66 7.18 5.75
N GLN A 50 5.00 7.30 5.77
CA GLN A 50 5.86 6.17 6.12
C GLN A 50 5.53 5.60 7.49
N GLU A 51 5.43 6.48 8.49
CA GLU A 51 5.16 6.09 9.87
C GLU A 51 3.82 5.37 10.00
N GLU A 52 2.79 5.93 9.37
CA GLU A 52 1.45 5.37 9.39
C GLU A 52 1.41 3.99 8.71
N PHE A 53 2.09 3.86 7.57
CA PHE A 53 2.12 2.59 6.84
C PHE A 53 2.91 1.52 7.59
N ILE A 54 3.96 1.91 8.31
CA ILE A 54 4.71 0.98 9.15
C ILE A 54 3.83 0.49 10.30
N GLU A 55 3.12 1.39 10.96
CA GLU A 55 2.24 1.05 12.08
C GLU A 55 1.10 0.12 11.66
N ASN A 56 0.61 0.27 10.43
CA ASN A 56 -0.47 -0.55 9.90
C ASN A 56 0.01 -1.82 9.22
N GLY A 57 1.31 -2.08 9.21
CA GLY A 57 1.86 -3.29 8.62
C GLY A 57 1.85 -3.31 7.10
N ILE A 58 1.80 -2.14 6.45
CA ILE A 58 1.79 -2.04 4.99
C ILE A 58 3.21 -2.09 4.42
N ILE A 59 4.14 -1.49 5.12
CA ILE A 59 5.57 -1.54 4.73
C ILE A 59 6.46 -1.93 5.88
#